data_384c67265b66ea6524589608f466f8fd
#
_entry.id   384c67265b66ea6524589608f466f8fd
#
_cell.length_a   1.000
_cell.length_b   1.000
_cell.length_c   1.000
_cell.angle_alpha   90.00
_cell.angle_beta   90.00
_cell.angle_gamma   90.00
#
_symmetry.space_group_name_H-M   'P 1'
#
loop_
_entity.id
_entity.type
_entity.pdbx_description
1 polymer ?
#
loop_
_entity_poly.entity_id
_entity_poly.type
_entity_poly.pdbx_seq_one_letter_code
_entity_poly.pdbx_strand_id
1 'polypeptide(L)'
;ANMAALAKRAFNLHGSYKITPASRAQFVFDFAPHGANAVKLTITKGTSHEQVCSAPTTLKALMKACDAAVMRTLRSPGFFAGTIAFSYSPDNWKTSEICVSDIVFQNVRSITRDKSDSLMPHFSPDGKRIIYTGYFRTGFMDLYSVDLAANTRKVFASYRGSDTGGSF
;
A
#
# COMPACT_ATOMS: atom_id res chain seq x y z
N ALA A 1 -8.05 15.42 -5.59
CA ALA A 1 -6.62 15.24 -5.82
C ALA A 1 -6.36 15.09 -7.32
N ASN A 2 -5.31 15.70 -7.85
CA ASN A 2 -4.94 15.60 -9.27
C ASN A 2 -4.45 14.18 -9.58
N MET A 3 -5.17 13.44 -10.43
CA MET A 3 -4.84 12.05 -10.80
C MET A 3 -3.42 11.92 -11.36
N ALA A 4 -3.01 12.85 -12.21
CA ALA A 4 -1.66 12.84 -12.78
C ALA A 4 -0.57 12.97 -11.72
N ALA A 5 -0.77 13.80 -10.68
CA ALA A 5 0.16 13.94 -9.58
C ALA A 5 0.26 12.66 -8.73
N LEU A 6 -0.88 11.99 -8.46
CA LEU A 6 -0.90 10.73 -7.71
C LEU A 6 -0.26 9.59 -8.51
N ALA A 7 -0.58 9.47 -9.80
CA ALA A 7 0.07 8.50 -10.67
C ALA A 7 1.58 8.73 -10.74
N LYS A 8 2.03 9.98 -10.89
CA LYS A 8 3.45 10.35 -10.89
C LYS A 8 4.14 9.94 -9.58
N ARG A 9 3.49 10.14 -8.42
CA ARG A 9 4.02 9.65 -7.13
C ARG A 9 4.19 8.13 -7.12
N ALA A 10 3.17 7.38 -7.58
CA ALA A 10 3.23 5.93 -7.65
C ALA A 10 4.38 5.46 -8.56
N PHE A 11 4.48 5.98 -9.78
CA PHE A 11 5.54 5.59 -10.72
C PHE A 11 6.95 5.96 -10.24
N ASN A 12 7.11 7.03 -9.45
CA ASN A 12 8.40 7.36 -8.83
C ASN A 12 8.86 6.32 -7.80
N LEU A 13 7.96 5.51 -7.26
CA LEU A 13 8.29 4.40 -6.36
C LEU A 13 8.69 3.12 -7.11
N HIS A 14 8.45 3.07 -8.42
CA HIS A 14 8.75 1.90 -9.25
C HIS A 14 10.13 2.05 -9.89
N GLY A 15 11.10 1.26 -9.49
CA GLY A 15 12.50 1.37 -9.91
C GLY A 15 12.76 1.23 -11.42
N SER A 16 11.78 0.74 -12.21
CA SER A 16 11.91 0.57 -13.67
C SER A 16 11.42 1.76 -14.49
N TYR A 17 10.87 2.80 -13.85
CA TYR A 17 10.39 3.99 -14.55
C TYR A 17 11.18 5.23 -14.18
N LYS A 18 11.40 6.08 -15.18
CA LYS A 18 11.93 7.42 -15.01
C LYS A 18 10.96 8.42 -15.64
N ILE A 19 10.45 9.34 -14.82
CA ILE A 19 9.54 10.38 -15.30
C ILE A 19 10.32 11.39 -16.13
N THR A 20 9.88 11.62 -17.35
CA THR A 20 10.49 12.55 -18.30
C THR A 20 9.43 13.40 -19.01
N PRO A 21 9.78 14.53 -19.65
CA PRO A 21 8.88 15.22 -20.55
C PRO A 21 8.36 14.31 -21.67
N ALA A 22 7.11 14.52 -22.11
CA ALA A 22 6.45 13.68 -23.11
C ALA A 22 7.25 13.58 -24.44
N SER A 23 7.94 14.64 -24.85
CA SER A 23 8.79 14.67 -26.06
C SER A 23 9.99 13.69 -26.03
N ARG A 24 10.39 13.23 -24.84
CA ARG A 24 11.50 12.27 -24.64
C ARG A 24 11.03 10.97 -24.01
N ALA A 25 9.73 10.82 -23.78
CA ALA A 25 9.17 9.64 -23.13
C ALA A 25 9.05 8.46 -24.12
N GLN A 26 9.41 7.27 -23.68
CA GLN A 26 9.17 6.04 -24.43
C GLN A 26 7.68 5.66 -24.45
N PHE A 27 6.96 5.97 -23.37
CA PHE A 27 5.52 5.82 -23.22
C PHE A 27 4.93 7.08 -22.61
N VAL A 28 3.76 7.49 -23.07
CA VAL A 28 2.96 8.53 -22.44
C VAL A 28 1.73 7.87 -21.82
N PHE A 29 1.52 8.09 -20.52
CA PHE A 29 0.35 7.61 -19.80
C PHE A 29 -0.57 8.78 -19.48
N ASP A 30 -1.80 8.71 -19.94
CA ASP A 30 -2.86 9.64 -19.58
C ASP A 30 -3.94 8.95 -18.76
N PHE A 31 -4.40 9.61 -17.69
CA PHE A 31 -5.38 9.09 -16.75
C PHE A 31 -6.54 10.07 -16.66
N ALA A 32 -7.70 9.68 -17.15
CA ALA A 32 -8.91 10.49 -17.16
C ALA A 32 -10.03 9.86 -16.33
N PRO A 33 -10.88 10.64 -15.65
CA PRO A 33 -12.07 10.12 -15.02
C PRO A 33 -13.00 9.46 -16.06
N HIS A 34 -13.61 8.33 -15.69
CA HIS A 34 -14.54 7.60 -16.55
C HIS A 34 -15.76 7.10 -15.75
N GLY A 35 -16.72 7.97 -15.53
CA GLY A 35 -17.87 7.68 -14.67
C GLY A 35 -17.51 7.60 -13.18
N ALA A 36 -18.37 6.95 -12.39
CA ALA A 36 -18.16 6.81 -10.96
C ALA A 36 -17.09 5.74 -10.67
N ASN A 37 -16.07 6.12 -9.88
CA ASN A 37 -15.02 5.21 -9.41
C ASN A 37 -14.31 4.41 -10.52
N ALA A 38 -14.21 4.97 -11.72
CA ALA A 38 -13.47 4.40 -12.83
C ALA A 38 -12.49 5.42 -13.42
N VAL A 39 -11.40 4.92 -13.98
CA VAL A 39 -10.34 5.69 -14.62
C VAL A 39 -10.04 5.08 -15.98
N LYS A 40 -10.06 5.92 -17.02
CA LYS A 40 -9.58 5.56 -18.35
C LYS A 40 -8.07 5.83 -18.39
N LEU A 41 -7.32 4.78 -18.67
CA LEU A 41 -5.89 4.83 -18.99
C LEU A 41 -5.73 4.85 -20.50
N THR A 42 -4.97 5.80 -21.01
CA THR A 42 -4.49 5.83 -22.39
C THR A 42 -2.97 5.69 -22.38
N ILE A 43 -2.45 4.69 -23.08
CA ILE A 43 -1.00 4.44 -23.23
C ILE A 43 -0.64 4.75 -24.68
N THR A 44 0.27 5.67 -24.90
CA THR A 44 0.74 6.05 -26.24
C THR A 44 2.22 5.69 -26.41
N LYS A 45 2.52 4.94 -27.50
CA LYS A 45 3.86 4.67 -28.02
C LYS A 45 3.75 4.54 -29.55
N GLY A 46 3.70 5.66 -30.24
CA GLY A 46 3.36 5.68 -31.67
C GLY A 46 1.86 5.46 -31.90
N THR A 47 1.32 4.30 -31.52
CA THR A 47 -0.13 4.02 -31.46
C THR A 47 -0.66 4.16 -30.04
N SER A 48 -1.94 4.46 -29.90
CA SER A 48 -2.63 4.57 -28.61
C SER A 48 -3.37 3.28 -28.25
N HIS A 49 -3.34 2.93 -26.97
CA HIS A 49 -4.12 1.84 -26.38
C HIS A 49 -4.91 2.38 -25.19
N GLU A 50 -6.20 2.09 -25.15
CA GLU A 50 -7.08 2.53 -24.07
C GLU A 50 -7.57 1.35 -23.24
N GLN A 51 -7.71 1.58 -21.93
CA GLN A 51 -8.26 0.62 -20.97
C GLN A 51 -9.00 1.35 -19.87
N VAL A 52 -10.18 0.86 -19.47
CA VAL A 52 -10.93 1.38 -18.32
C VAL A 52 -10.70 0.46 -17.12
N CYS A 53 -10.34 1.05 -16.00
CA CYS A 53 -10.16 0.36 -14.72
C CYS A 53 -11.15 0.91 -13.71
N SER A 54 -11.91 0.03 -13.04
CA SER A 54 -12.85 0.39 -12.00
C SER A 54 -12.50 -0.27 -10.65
N ALA A 55 -12.91 0.37 -9.55
CA ALA A 55 -12.68 -0.11 -8.18
C ALA A 55 -13.71 0.55 -7.24
N PRO A 56 -13.77 0.13 -5.93
CA PRO A 56 -14.68 0.77 -4.97
C PRO A 56 -14.43 2.27 -4.74
N THR A 57 -13.24 2.78 -5.04
CA THR A 57 -12.90 4.21 -4.95
C THR A 57 -12.12 4.65 -6.18
N THR A 58 -12.22 5.93 -6.52
CA THR A 58 -11.48 6.53 -7.65
C THR A 58 -9.96 6.38 -7.48
N LEU A 59 -9.43 6.53 -6.26
CA LEU A 59 -8.01 6.32 -6.00
C LEU A 59 -7.58 4.88 -6.30
N LYS A 60 -8.37 3.90 -5.85
CA LYS A 60 -8.07 2.48 -6.12
C LYS A 60 -8.21 2.13 -7.60
N ALA A 61 -9.16 2.76 -8.32
CA ALA A 61 -9.28 2.65 -9.77
C ALA A 61 -8.04 3.23 -10.48
N LEU A 62 -7.53 4.39 -10.03
CA LEU A 62 -6.31 4.99 -10.55
C LEU A 62 -5.09 4.08 -10.33
N MET A 63 -4.93 3.51 -9.14
CA MET A 63 -3.81 2.60 -8.84
C MET A 63 -3.90 1.32 -9.68
N LYS A 64 -5.10 0.77 -9.90
CA LYS A 64 -5.30 -0.34 -10.86
C LYS A 64 -4.94 0.04 -12.31
N ALA A 65 -5.25 1.27 -12.72
CA ALA A 65 -4.87 1.76 -14.04
C ALA A 65 -3.34 1.89 -14.15
N CYS A 66 -2.66 2.32 -13.09
CA CYS A 66 -1.19 2.32 -13.03
C CYS A 66 -0.62 0.89 -13.13
N ASP A 67 -1.21 -0.10 -12.44
CA ASP A 67 -0.80 -1.51 -12.55
C ASP A 67 -1.04 -2.07 -13.96
N ALA A 68 -2.13 -1.68 -14.62
CA ALA A 68 -2.39 -2.04 -16.01
C ALA A 68 -1.32 -1.46 -16.96
N ALA A 69 -0.85 -0.23 -16.71
CA ALA A 69 0.24 0.39 -17.46
C ALA A 69 1.56 -0.39 -17.26
N VAL A 70 1.87 -0.82 -16.02
CA VAL A 70 3.04 -1.67 -15.73
C VAL A 70 2.95 -2.99 -16.50
N MET A 71 1.82 -3.70 -16.39
CA MET A 71 1.61 -4.96 -17.10
C MET A 71 1.78 -4.82 -18.61
N ARG A 72 1.27 -3.71 -19.19
CA ARG A 72 1.33 -3.47 -20.63
C ARG A 72 2.73 -3.17 -21.13
N THR A 73 3.53 -2.44 -20.34
CA THR A 73 4.84 -1.94 -20.74
C THR A 73 6.00 -2.83 -20.32
N LEU A 74 5.91 -3.48 -19.14
CA LEU A 74 6.98 -4.34 -18.60
C LEU A 74 6.66 -5.83 -18.63
N ARG A 75 5.41 -6.23 -18.98
CA ARG A 75 4.94 -7.62 -18.92
C ARG A 75 5.07 -8.26 -17.53
N SER A 76 4.99 -7.44 -16.51
CA SER A 76 5.10 -7.80 -15.10
C SER A 76 3.91 -7.24 -14.32
N PRO A 77 3.41 -7.94 -13.27
CA PRO A 77 2.35 -7.40 -12.44
C PRO A 77 2.80 -6.12 -11.72
N GLY A 78 1.91 -5.13 -11.66
CA GLY A 78 2.09 -3.94 -10.84
C GLY A 78 1.78 -4.23 -9.36
N PHE A 79 2.08 -3.26 -8.48
CA PHE A 79 1.83 -3.35 -7.05
C PHE A 79 1.12 -2.10 -6.48
N PHE A 80 0.76 -1.14 -7.32
CA PHE A 80 0.25 0.15 -6.88
C PHE A 80 -1.14 0.08 -6.24
N ALA A 81 -1.99 -0.88 -6.67
CA ALA A 81 -3.31 -1.10 -6.07
C ALA A 81 -3.25 -1.85 -4.74
N GLY A 82 -2.07 -2.25 -4.30
CA GLY A 82 -1.83 -2.92 -3.04
C GLY A 82 -2.04 -2.03 -1.81
N THR A 83 -1.93 -2.65 -0.64
CA THR A 83 -1.92 -1.99 0.66
C THR A 83 -0.57 -2.24 1.31
N ILE A 84 -0.02 -1.21 1.95
CA ILE A 84 1.19 -1.33 2.75
C ILE A 84 0.86 -1.32 4.23
N ALA A 85 1.64 -2.05 5.03
CA ALA A 85 1.63 -1.97 6.48
C ALA A 85 2.99 -1.48 6.96
N PHE A 86 2.99 -0.64 7.98
CA PHE A 86 4.21 -0.03 8.50
C PHE A 86 4.04 0.38 9.96
N SER A 87 5.16 0.52 10.67
CA SER A 87 5.20 1.13 12.00
C SER A 87 5.32 2.64 11.85
N TYR A 88 4.47 3.38 12.53
CA TYR A 88 4.47 4.84 12.55
C TYR A 88 4.69 5.35 13.98
N SER A 89 5.65 6.22 14.17
CA SER A 89 5.91 6.89 15.44
C SER A 89 5.54 8.37 15.34
N PRO A 90 4.57 8.86 16.14
CA PRO A 90 4.22 10.28 16.18
C PRO A 90 5.14 11.12 17.11
N ASP A 91 5.96 10.49 17.94
CA ASP A 91 6.62 11.10 19.09
C ASP A 91 8.14 10.84 19.14
N ASN A 92 8.77 10.81 17.96
CA ASN A 92 10.21 10.60 17.81
C ASN A 92 10.69 9.24 18.40
N TRP A 93 9.98 8.17 18.07
CA TRP A 93 10.26 6.79 18.46
C TRP A 93 10.13 6.48 19.95
N LYS A 94 9.39 7.28 20.71
CA LYS A 94 9.01 6.92 22.09
C LYS A 94 7.91 5.87 22.11
N THR A 95 6.99 5.94 21.14
CA THR A 95 5.98 4.92 20.89
C THR A 95 5.83 4.69 19.39
N SER A 96 5.31 3.55 19.00
CA SER A 96 5.01 3.26 17.60
C SER A 96 3.74 2.44 17.47
N GLU A 97 2.98 2.72 16.40
CA GLU A 97 1.72 2.05 16.11
C GLU A 97 1.75 1.40 14.73
N ILE A 98 1.05 0.29 14.55
CA ILE A 98 0.87 -0.32 13.24
C ILE A 98 -0.17 0.47 12.46
N CYS A 99 0.21 0.90 11.27
CA CYS A 99 -0.64 1.58 10.32
C CYS A 99 -0.72 0.81 9.00
N VAL A 100 -1.80 1.02 8.27
CA VAL A 100 -1.96 0.59 6.87
C VAL A 100 -2.30 1.78 5.99
N SER A 101 -1.91 1.72 4.72
CA SER A 101 -2.24 2.76 3.74
C SER A 101 -2.22 2.22 2.32
N ASP A 102 -2.78 3.00 1.39
CA ASP A 102 -2.45 2.90 -0.03
C ASP A 102 -0.99 3.32 -0.27
N ILE A 103 -0.43 2.94 -1.42
CA ILE A 103 0.98 3.17 -1.77
C ILE A 103 1.37 4.66 -1.87
N VAL A 104 0.41 5.55 -2.06
CA VAL A 104 0.64 7.00 -2.15
C VAL A 104 0.29 7.76 -0.86
N PHE A 105 0.02 7.04 0.24
CA PHE A 105 -0.28 7.58 1.58
C PHE A 105 -1.41 8.61 1.61
N GLN A 106 -2.49 8.37 0.82
CA GLN A 106 -3.69 9.21 0.88
C GLN A 106 -4.66 8.79 1.98
N ASN A 107 -4.68 7.51 2.33
CA ASN A 107 -5.61 6.94 3.31
C ASN A 107 -4.83 6.14 4.36
N VAL A 108 -4.13 6.83 5.25
CA VAL A 108 -3.45 6.21 6.38
C VAL A 108 -4.47 5.86 7.47
N ARG A 109 -4.47 4.61 7.94
CA ARG A 109 -5.33 4.14 9.03
C ARG A 109 -4.48 3.44 10.09
N SER A 110 -4.59 3.88 11.33
CA SER A 110 -3.98 3.20 12.49
C SER A 110 -4.74 1.91 12.79
N ILE A 111 -3.99 0.82 12.97
CA ILE A 111 -4.50 -0.50 13.34
C ILE A 111 -4.38 -0.69 14.86
N THR A 112 -3.29 -0.22 15.46
CA THR A 112 -3.08 -0.25 16.90
C THR A 112 -3.19 1.15 17.50
N ARG A 113 -3.46 1.24 18.80
CA ARG A 113 -3.50 2.50 19.57
C ARG A 113 -3.11 2.22 21.02
N ASP A 114 -1.98 1.54 21.18
CA ASP A 114 -1.54 1.00 22.47
C ASP A 114 -0.66 1.98 23.25
N LYS A 115 -0.21 3.07 22.60
CA LYS A 115 0.76 4.02 23.14
C LYS A 115 2.02 3.31 23.65
N SER A 116 2.42 2.29 22.93
CA SER A 116 3.56 1.43 23.20
C SER A 116 4.22 1.05 21.88
N ASP A 117 5.35 0.35 21.90
CA ASP A 117 5.97 -0.08 20.66
C ASP A 117 5.20 -1.22 19.98
N SER A 118 4.84 -0.98 18.73
CA SER A 118 4.26 -1.95 17.79
C SER A 118 5.06 -1.92 16.49
N LEU A 119 5.71 -3.03 16.17
CA LEU A 119 6.77 -3.11 15.17
C LEU A 119 6.60 -4.31 14.23
N MET A 120 7.30 -4.26 13.09
CA MET A 120 7.46 -5.38 12.16
C MET A 120 6.12 -5.99 11.68
N PRO A 121 5.21 -5.20 11.08
CA PRO A 121 3.97 -5.75 10.57
C PRO A 121 4.19 -6.60 9.32
N HIS A 122 3.55 -7.76 9.26
CA HIS A 122 3.48 -8.63 8.09
C HIS A 122 2.04 -9.02 7.78
N PHE A 123 1.64 -8.89 6.51
CA PHE A 123 0.34 -9.38 6.06
C PHE A 123 0.30 -10.91 6.00
N SER A 124 -0.86 -11.49 6.31
CA SER A 124 -1.18 -12.86 5.91
C SER A 124 -1.26 -12.97 4.38
N PRO A 125 -1.02 -14.17 3.80
CA PRO A 125 -1.06 -14.36 2.34
C PRO A 125 -2.39 -13.95 1.69
N ASP A 126 -3.50 -14.04 2.43
CA ASP A 126 -4.84 -13.61 2.00
C ASP A 126 -5.10 -12.11 2.18
N GLY A 127 -4.15 -11.36 2.78
CA GLY A 127 -4.26 -9.92 3.04
C GLY A 127 -5.29 -9.52 4.11
N LYS A 128 -5.88 -10.48 4.85
CA LYS A 128 -6.95 -10.21 5.80
C LYS A 128 -6.46 -9.93 7.21
N ARG A 129 -5.26 -10.38 7.55
CA ARG A 129 -4.67 -10.24 8.88
C ARG A 129 -3.28 -9.63 8.79
N ILE A 130 -2.87 -9.02 9.90
CA ILE A 130 -1.49 -8.58 10.12
C ILE A 130 -1.00 -9.27 11.38
N ILE A 131 0.22 -9.85 11.34
CA ILE A 131 1.00 -10.21 12.51
C ILE A 131 2.01 -9.10 12.77
N TYR A 132 2.25 -8.78 14.04
CA TYR A 132 3.21 -7.75 14.45
C TYR A 132 3.78 -8.05 15.84
N THR A 133 4.89 -7.41 16.17
CA THR A 133 5.52 -7.45 17.48
C THR A 133 5.03 -6.26 18.31
N GLY A 134 4.60 -6.50 19.55
CA GLY A 134 4.14 -5.43 20.45
C GLY A 134 4.59 -5.61 21.89
N TYR A 135 4.76 -4.50 22.62
CA TYR A 135 5.24 -4.47 24.00
C TYR A 135 4.15 -4.19 25.04
N PHE A 136 2.96 -3.81 24.62
CA PHE A 136 1.96 -3.14 25.48
C PHE A 136 1.41 -4.01 26.63
N ARG A 137 1.55 -5.33 26.62
CA ARG A 137 0.91 -6.23 27.58
C ARG A 137 1.83 -6.69 28.70
N THR A 138 2.99 -7.21 28.36
CA THR A 138 3.88 -7.90 29.31
C THR A 138 5.12 -7.10 29.66
N GLY A 139 5.41 -6.03 28.93
CA GLY A 139 6.70 -5.31 28.97
C GLY A 139 7.82 -6.04 28.24
N PHE A 140 7.51 -7.19 27.63
CA PHE A 140 8.37 -7.93 26.70
C PHE A 140 7.72 -7.92 25.31
N MET A 141 8.51 -8.28 24.30
CA MET A 141 8.01 -8.42 22.95
C MET A 141 7.16 -9.68 22.82
N ASP A 142 5.89 -9.53 22.47
CA ASP A 142 4.98 -10.62 22.13
C ASP A 142 4.54 -10.48 20.68
N LEU A 143 4.15 -11.59 20.05
CA LEU A 143 3.53 -11.59 18.72
C LEU A 143 2.01 -11.52 18.83
N TYR A 144 1.44 -10.59 18.07
CA TYR A 144 0.00 -10.37 17.96
C TYR A 144 -0.47 -10.57 16.54
N SER A 145 -1.68 -11.08 16.36
CA SER A 145 -2.38 -11.09 15.09
C SER A 145 -3.65 -10.24 15.19
N VAL A 146 -3.86 -9.37 14.21
CA VAL A 146 -5.07 -8.54 14.10
C VAL A 146 -5.82 -8.87 12.81
N ASP A 147 -7.15 -9.09 12.94
CA ASP A 147 -8.06 -9.17 11.80
C ASP A 147 -8.43 -7.76 11.34
N LEU A 148 -8.20 -7.44 10.07
CA LEU A 148 -8.36 -6.09 9.54
C LEU A 148 -9.82 -5.67 9.31
N ALA A 149 -10.72 -6.63 9.11
CA ALA A 149 -12.14 -6.37 8.92
C ALA A 149 -12.86 -6.20 10.27
N ALA A 150 -12.63 -7.14 11.19
CA ALA A 150 -13.23 -7.13 12.52
C ALA A 150 -12.50 -6.19 13.50
N ASN A 151 -11.29 -5.76 13.18
CA ASN A 151 -10.37 -5.02 14.06
C ASN A 151 -10.19 -5.72 15.43
N THR A 152 -10.16 -7.05 15.42
CA THR A 152 -9.98 -7.87 16.62
C THR A 152 -8.55 -8.37 16.67
N ARG A 153 -7.95 -8.27 17.86
CA ARG A 153 -6.58 -8.69 18.12
C ARG A 153 -6.55 -9.97 18.96
N LYS A 154 -5.61 -10.84 18.64
CA LYS A 154 -5.29 -12.05 19.40
C LYS A 154 -3.79 -12.12 19.66
N VAL A 155 -3.41 -12.68 20.81
CA VAL A 155 -2.05 -13.10 21.05
C VAL A 155 -1.75 -14.26 20.10
N PHE A 156 -0.67 -14.17 19.35
CA PHE A 156 -0.19 -15.22 18.46
C PHE A 156 0.87 -16.08 19.14
N ALA A 157 1.83 -15.44 19.79
CA ALA A 157 2.84 -16.08 20.64
C ALA A 157 3.20 -15.15 21.80
N SER A 158 3.35 -15.72 22.99
CA SER A 158 3.77 -15.02 24.20
C SER A 158 4.45 -16.03 25.14
N TYR A 159 5.72 -16.25 24.92
CA TYR A 159 6.54 -17.14 25.72
C TYR A 159 7.43 -16.35 26.70
N ARG A 160 8.14 -17.04 27.54
CA ARG A 160 9.06 -16.40 28.48
C ARG A 160 10.26 -15.81 27.72
N GLY A 161 10.38 -14.51 27.76
CA GLY A 161 11.40 -13.75 27.00
C GLY A 161 10.76 -12.86 25.92
N SER A 162 11.43 -12.69 24.78
CA SER A 162 10.95 -11.85 23.69
C SER A 162 10.65 -12.66 22.44
N ASP A 163 9.43 -12.54 21.94
CA ASP A 163 8.95 -13.13 20.69
C ASP A 163 8.89 -12.07 19.62
N THR A 164 9.66 -12.18 18.53
CA THR A 164 9.79 -11.15 17.50
C THR A 164 9.78 -11.72 16.09
N GLY A 165 9.52 -10.85 15.09
CA GLY A 165 9.75 -11.15 13.69
C GLY A 165 8.84 -12.24 13.12
N GLY A 166 7.62 -12.36 13.62
CA GLY A 166 6.66 -13.36 13.13
C GLY A 166 6.23 -13.09 11.70
N SER A 167 6.07 -14.15 10.91
CA SER A 167 5.43 -14.13 9.59
C SER A 167 4.43 -15.28 9.47
N PHE A 168 3.50 -15.16 8.51
CA PHE A 168 2.56 -16.24 8.18
C PHE A 168 3.18 -17.28 7.26
#